data_ca4d335d3d8e778349a784b7739b1ae5
#
_entry.id   ca4d335d3d8e778349a784b7739b1ae5
#
_cell.length_a   1.000
_cell.length_b   1.000
_cell.length_c   1.000
_cell.angle_alpha   90.00
_cell.angle_beta   90.00
_cell.angle_gamma   90.00
#
_symmetry.space_group_name_H-M   'P 1'
#
loop_
_entity.id
_entity.type
_entity.pdbx_description
1 polymer ?
#
loop_
_entity_poly.entity_id
_entity_poly.type
_entity_poly.pdbx_seq_one_letter_code
_entity_poly.pdbx_strand_id
1 'polypeptide(L)'
;MSSAIMSRQRVLLNSLIKFYRQKSNFESLAEILNGKISLRVFDKFVTQYSVKHSVMIPGKSAVYDSYHQQLDAWSKRMFDPFGRSHSSKTDVDKALLEQFDFTINGIGTVNDTTIGQLNFFRWIIQNNIHGIIESQYSDVRKFIDNYKPRRKRKATMKGKK
;
A
#
# COMPACT_ATOMS: atom_id res chain seq x y z
N MET A 1 3.13 -17.03 -18.50
CA MET A 1 3.93 -16.41 -17.43
C MET A 1 5.23 -17.17 -17.26
N SER A 2 6.32 -16.47 -17.16
CA SER A 2 7.61 -17.11 -17.01
C SER A 2 7.79 -17.69 -15.62
N SER A 3 8.60 -18.72 -15.49
CA SER A 3 8.87 -19.34 -14.20
C SER A 3 9.60 -18.37 -13.26
N ALA A 4 10.38 -17.42 -13.80
CA ALA A 4 11.06 -16.41 -13.01
C ALA A 4 10.04 -15.49 -12.31
N ILE A 5 8.99 -15.08 -13.02
CA ILE A 5 7.95 -14.24 -12.44
C ILE A 5 7.19 -15.00 -11.35
N MET A 6 6.85 -16.25 -11.62
CA MET A 6 6.20 -17.09 -10.63
C MET A 6 7.05 -17.24 -9.37
N SER A 7 8.36 -17.43 -9.57
CA SER A 7 9.27 -17.57 -8.42
C SER A 7 9.32 -16.30 -7.59
N ARG A 8 9.35 -15.13 -8.22
CA ARG A 8 9.37 -13.86 -7.50
C ARG A 8 8.09 -13.66 -6.69
N GLN A 9 6.95 -13.94 -7.30
CA GLN A 9 5.68 -13.82 -6.63
C GLN A 9 5.59 -14.78 -5.45
N ARG A 10 6.05 -15.99 -5.63
CA ARG A 10 6.03 -17.00 -4.56
C ARG A 10 6.94 -16.61 -3.41
N VAL A 11 8.14 -16.13 -3.72
CA VAL A 11 9.08 -15.68 -2.70
C VAL A 11 8.49 -14.52 -1.92
N LEU A 12 7.91 -13.56 -2.62
CA LEU A 12 7.27 -12.43 -1.97
C LEU A 12 6.13 -12.89 -1.07
N LEU A 13 5.25 -13.75 -1.57
CA LEU A 13 4.12 -14.22 -0.77
C LEU A 13 4.59 -14.97 0.47
N ASN A 14 5.60 -15.83 0.33
CA ASN A 14 6.14 -16.55 1.49
C ASN A 14 6.69 -15.59 2.54
N SER A 15 7.35 -14.53 2.08
CA SER A 15 7.86 -13.49 2.95
C SER A 15 6.72 -12.74 3.66
N LEU A 16 5.65 -12.45 2.93
CA LEU A 16 4.47 -11.78 3.50
C LEU A 16 3.76 -12.68 4.52
N ILE A 17 3.63 -13.97 4.22
CA ILE A 17 3.04 -14.92 5.16
C ILE A 17 3.84 -14.94 6.46
N LYS A 18 5.15 -14.99 6.34
CA LYS A 18 6.03 -15.00 7.51
C LYS A 18 5.85 -13.74 8.34
N PHE A 19 5.77 -12.58 7.67
CA PHE A 19 5.59 -11.30 8.35
C PHE A 19 4.25 -11.25 9.09
N TYR A 20 3.17 -11.65 8.43
CA TYR A 20 1.83 -11.56 9.00
C TYR A 20 1.47 -12.71 9.94
N ARG A 21 2.30 -13.74 10.03
CA ARG A 21 2.14 -14.75 11.06
C ARG A 21 2.40 -14.20 12.44
N GLN A 22 3.14 -13.12 12.53
CA GLN A 22 3.31 -12.46 13.80
C GLN A 22 2.01 -11.76 14.14
N LYS A 23 1.45 -12.12 15.28
CA LYS A 23 0.12 -11.65 15.67
C LYS A 23 0.00 -10.14 15.63
N SER A 24 0.98 -9.42 16.14
CA SER A 24 0.94 -7.96 16.15
C SER A 24 0.91 -7.37 14.74
N ASN A 25 1.63 -7.96 13.80
CA ASN A 25 1.62 -7.49 12.42
C ASN A 25 0.27 -7.73 11.75
N PHE A 26 -0.29 -8.90 11.98
CA PHE A 26 -1.60 -9.20 11.41
C PHE A 26 -2.69 -8.31 12.01
N GLU A 27 -2.63 -8.09 13.31
CA GLU A 27 -3.59 -7.19 13.97
C GLU A 27 -3.49 -5.77 13.41
N SER A 28 -2.27 -5.30 13.16
CA SER A 28 -2.09 -3.98 12.54
C SER A 28 -2.71 -3.95 11.15
N LEU A 29 -2.51 -4.98 10.35
CA LEU A 29 -3.10 -5.05 9.02
C LEU A 29 -4.62 -5.03 9.09
N ALA A 30 -5.21 -5.86 9.95
CA ALA A 30 -6.65 -5.94 10.08
C ALA A 30 -7.24 -4.60 10.55
N GLU A 31 -6.57 -3.96 11.48
CA GLU A 31 -6.97 -2.66 11.98
C GLU A 31 -6.93 -1.59 10.89
N ILE A 32 -5.88 -1.60 10.08
CA ILE A 32 -5.75 -0.68 8.95
C ILE A 32 -6.85 -0.91 7.93
N LEU A 33 -7.06 -2.15 7.51
CA LEU A 33 -8.02 -2.44 6.45
C LEU A 33 -9.47 -2.27 6.88
N ASN A 34 -9.76 -2.39 8.16
CA ASN A 34 -11.11 -2.20 8.70
C ASN A 34 -11.24 -0.89 9.47
N GLY A 35 -10.23 -0.05 9.41
CA GLY A 35 -10.13 1.11 10.28
C GLY A 35 -10.72 2.37 9.72
N LYS A 36 -10.47 3.44 10.45
CA LYS A 36 -11.02 4.77 10.17
C LYS A 36 -10.30 5.47 9.03
N ILE A 37 -9.07 5.09 8.76
CA ILE A 37 -8.26 5.74 7.74
C ILE A 37 -8.50 5.03 6.42
N SER A 38 -9.02 5.75 5.43
CA SER A 38 -9.31 5.14 4.13
C SER A 38 -8.02 4.86 3.35
N LEU A 39 -8.12 3.94 2.40
CA LEU A 39 -6.99 3.62 1.53
C LEU A 39 -6.54 4.85 0.74
N ARG A 40 -7.47 5.71 0.37
CA ARG A 40 -7.15 6.95 -0.33
C ARG A 40 -6.27 7.85 0.53
N VAL A 41 -6.50 7.90 1.82
CA VAL A 41 -5.67 8.70 2.72
C VAL A 41 -4.25 8.17 2.76
N PHE A 42 -4.07 6.85 2.83
CA PHE A 42 -2.73 6.27 2.77
C PHE A 42 -2.02 6.64 1.48
N ASP A 43 -2.71 6.50 0.35
CA ASP A 43 -2.11 6.83 -0.94
C ASP A 43 -1.72 8.30 -1.02
N LYS A 44 -2.63 9.20 -0.68
CA LYS A 44 -2.38 10.63 -0.78
C LYS A 44 -1.35 11.13 0.23
N PHE A 45 -1.32 10.52 1.40
CA PHE A 45 -0.29 10.85 2.37
C PHE A 45 1.09 10.54 1.81
N VAL A 46 1.27 9.35 1.27
CA VAL A 46 2.58 8.91 0.78
C VAL A 46 3.02 9.67 -0.46
N THR A 47 2.09 9.91 -1.39
CA THR A 47 2.43 10.49 -2.69
C THR A 47 2.38 12.01 -2.73
N GLN A 48 1.60 12.65 -1.87
CA GLN A 48 1.37 14.10 -1.93
C GLN A 48 1.73 14.82 -0.64
N TYR A 49 1.10 14.44 0.46
CA TYR A 49 1.29 15.14 1.73
C TYR A 49 2.74 15.05 2.21
N SER A 50 3.32 13.86 2.16
CA SER A 50 4.67 13.66 2.67
C SER A 50 5.70 14.46 1.87
N VAL A 51 5.45 14.68 0.60
CA VAL A 51 6.32 15.51 -0.23
C VAL A 51 6.23 16.97 0.18
N LYS A 52 4.99 17.48 0.26
CA LYS A 52 4.78 18.89 0.58
C LYS A 52 5.31 19.25 1.96
N HIS A 53 5.14 18.38 2.92
CA HIS A 53 5.52 18.65 4.31
C HIS A 53 6.84 18.00 4.71
N SER A 54 7.55 17.42 3.77
CA SER A 54 8.87 16.81 4.00
C SER A 54 8.85 15.85 5.19
N VAL A 55 7.86 14.97 5.20
CA VAL A 55 7.70 14.02 6.32
C VAL A 55 8.79 12.98 6.30
N MET A 56 9.40 12.76 7.46
CA MET A 56 10.49 11.79 7.61
C MET A 56 10.03 10.57 8.38
N ILE A 57 10.60 9.43 8.02
CA ILE A 57 10.51 8.23 8.86
C ILE A 57 11.58 8.40 9.93
N PRO A 58 11.22 8.43 11.22
CA PRO A 58 12.20 8.69 12.29
C PRO A 58 13.41 7.77 12.20
N GLY A 59 14.59 8.38 12.19
CA GLY A 59 15.83 7.65 12.14
C GLY A 59 16.18 7.04 10.78
N LYS A 60 15.39 7.37 9.75
CA LYS A 60 15.59 6.80 8.42
C LYS A 60 15.53 7.92 7.37
N SER A 61 14.84 7.66 6.28
CA SER A 61 14.75 8.59 5.17
C SER A 61 13.39 9.28 5.13
N ALA A 62 13.19 10.16 4.16
CA ALA A 62 11.89 10.74 3.90
C ALA A 62 10.92 9.64 3.47
N VAL A 63 9.66 9.79 3.85
CA VAL A 63 8.61 8.83 3.49
C VAL A 63 8.56 8.64 1.98
N TYR A 64 8.58 9.73 1.23
CA TYR A 64 8.48 9.67 -0.22
C TYR A 64 9.67 8.95 -0.87
N ASP A 65 10.87 9.17 -0.35
CA ASP A 65 12.06 8.50 -0.89
C ASP A 65 11.99 6.99 -0.64
N SER A 66 11.57 6.60 0.54
CA SER A 66 11.38 5.19 0.86
C SER A 66 10.31 4.55 -0.02
N TYR A 67 9.21 5.27 -0.25
CA TYR A 67 8.16 4.82 -1.15
C TYR A 67 8.68 4.59 -2.55
N HIS A 68 9.48 5.52 -3.08
CA HIS A 68 10.07 5.38 -4.41
C HIS A 68 10.99 4.18 -4.51
N GLN A 69 11.76 3.92 -3.47
CA GLN A 69 12.63 2.74 -3.44
C GLN A 69 11.80 1.46 -3.54
N GLN A 70 10.64 1.43 -2.90
CA GLN A 70 9.75 0.28 -2.98
C GLN A 70 9.19 0.12 -4.40
N LEU A 71 8.82 1.23 -5.04
CA LEU A 71 8.33 1.17 -6.41
C LEU A 71 9.40 0.72 -7.40
N ASP A 72 10.66 1.04 -7.14
CA ASP A 72 11.76 0.57 -7.97
C ASP A 72 12.00 -0.93 -7.79
N ALA A 73 11.82 -1.42 -6.56
CA ALA A 73 12.00 -2.83 -6.26
C ALA A 73 10.81 -3.67 -6.74
N TRP A 74 9.60 -3.13 -6.62
CA TRP A 74 8.36 -3.82 -6.96
C TRP A 74 7.59 -2.99 -7.97
N SER A 75 6.98 -3.56 -8.94
CA SER A 75 6.12 -2.79 -9.85
C SER A 75 4.89 -2.26 -9.09
N LYS A 76 4.16 -1.34 -9.71
CA LYS A 76 2.89 -0.84 -9.16
C LYS A 76 1.92 -1.97 -8.85
N ARG A 77 1.95 -3.02 -9.65
CA ARG A 77 1.08 -4.17 -9.43
C ARG A 77 1.40 -4.88 -8.12
N MET A 78 2.66 -4.88 -7.72
CA MET A 78 3.13 -5.59 -6.54
C MET A 78 3.26 -4.68 -5.32
N PHE A 79 2.85 -3.41 -5.44
CA PHE A 79 2.97 -2.44 -4.35
C PHE A 79 1.89 -1.37 -4.51
N ASP A 80 0.68 -1.69 -4.06
CA ASP A 80 -0.50 -0.86 -4.31
C ASP A 80 -1.45 -0.94 -3.12
N PRO A 81 -1.77 0.21 -2.50
CA PRO A 81 -2.63 0.21 -1.32
C PRO A 81 -4.07 -0.21 -1.61
N PHE A 82 -4.52 -0.09 -2.85
CA PHE A 82 -5.95 -0.25 -3.15
C PHE A 82 -6.39 -1.69 -3.35
N GLY A 83 -5.48 -2.62 -3.45
CA GLY A 83 -5.87 -4.01 -3.64
C GLY A 83 -6.61 -4.25 -4.94
N ARG A 84 -6.32 -3.45 -5.98
CA ARG A 84 -7.00 -3.59 -7.26
C ARG A 84 -6.58 -4.87 -7.94
N SER A 85 -7.56 -5.61 -8.43
CA SER A 85 -7.23 -6.72 -9.32
C SER A 85 -7.11 -6.14 -10.72
N HIS A 86 -5.89 -5.92 -11.15
CA HIS A 86 -5.60 -5.33 -12.44
C HIS A 86 -6.13 -6.24 -13.55
N SER A 87 -7.23 -5.82 -14.13
CA SER A 87 -8.01 -6.50 -15.16
C SER A 87 -8.44 -7.91 -14.79
N SER A 88 -7.59 -8.76 -14.29
CA SER A 88 -7.98 -10.06 -13.78
C SER A 88 -6.83 -10.65 -12.99
N LYS A 89 -7.15 -11.28 -11.88
CA LYS A 89 -6.17 -12.06 -11.16
C LYS A 89 -5.86 -13.30 -11.98
N THR A 90 -4.59 -13.57 -12.16
CA THR A 90 -4.20 -14.82 -12.83
C THR A 90 -4.51 -15.98 -11.90
N ASP A 91 -4.53 -17.20 -12.47
CA ASP A 91 -4.73 -18.39 -11.64
C ASP A 91 -3.63 -18.53 -10.60
N VAL A 92 -2.43 -18.07 -10.93
CA VAL A 92 -1.30 -18.09 -10.01
C VAL A 92 -1.57 -17.16 -8.82
N ASP A 93 -2.06 -15.95 -9.10
CA ASP A 93 -2.37 -15.00 -8.02
C ASP A 93 -3.42 -15.57 -7.08
N LYS A 94 -4.47 -16.18 -7.64
CA LYS A 94 -5.53 -16.78 -6.82
C LYS A 94 -5.01 -17.91 -5.95
N ALA A 95 -4.21 -18.79 -6.51
CA ALA A 95 -3.65 -19.92 -5.78
C ALA A 95 -2.75 -19.44 -4.63
N LEU A 96 -1.94 -18.42 -4.90
CA LEU A 96 -1.04 -17.88 -3.89
C LEU A 96 -1.81 -17.21 -2.76
N LEU A 97 -2.89 -16.50 -3.10
CA LEU A 97 -3.71 -15.83 -2.08
C LEU A 97 -4.50 -16.83 -1.24
N GLU A 98 -4.94 -17.92 -1.85
CA GLU A 98 -5.58 -19.00 -1.09
C GLU A 98 -4.63 -19.59 -0.08
N GLN A 99 -3.37 -19.74 -0.46
CA GLN A 99 -2.34 -20.23 0.46
C GLN A 99 -2.16 -19.25 1.61
N PHE A 100 -2.20 -17.96 1.34
CA PHE A 100 -2.12 -16.94 2.37
C PHE A 100 -3.27 -17.06 3.35
N ASP A 101 -4.50 -17.12 2.84
CA ASP A 101 -5.69 -17.22 3.67
C ASP A 101 -5.64 -18.46 4.56
N PHE A 102 -5.28 -19.58 3.97
CA PHE A 102 -5.18 -20.83 4.71
C PHE A 102 -4.14 -20.73 5.84
N THR A 103 -3.00 -20.13 5.54
CA THR A 103 -1.88 -20.07 6.48
C THR A 103 -2.15 -19.12 7.64
N ILE A 104 -2.86 -18.04 7.37
CA ILE A 104 -3.09 -16.98 8.36
C ILE A 104 -4.39 -17.17 9.12
N ASN A 105 -5.23 -18.07 8.65
CA ASN A 105 -6.60 -18.22 9.16
C ASN A 105 -6.69 -18.48 10.67
N GLY A 106 -5.66 -19.09 11.26
CA GLY A 106 -5.64 -19.32 12.70
C GLY A 106 -5.46 -18.05 13.52
N ILE A 107 -5.01 -16.96 12.88
CA ILE A 107 -4.76 -15.69 13.53
C ILE A 107 -5.91 -14.73 13.27
N GLY A 108 -6.45 -14.74 12.06
CA GLY A 108 -7.53 -13.88 11.65
C GLY A 108 -7.77 -14.00 10.15
N THR A 109 -8.69 -13.21 9.63
CA THR A 109 -9.05 -13.26 8.22
C THR A 109 -8.98 -11.87 7.61
N VAL A 110 -8.34 -11.78 6.44
CA VAL A 110 -8.35 -10.57 5.62
C VAL A 110 -8.89 -10.97 4.27
N ASN A 111 -10.04 -10.41 3.91
CA ASN A 111 -10.75 -10.76 2.69
C ASN A 111 -10.42 -9.82 1.55
N ASP A 112 -10.46 -10.36 0.34
CA ASP A 112 -10.37 -9.56 -0.90
C ASP A 112 -9.07 -8.74 -1.03
N THR A 113 -8.01 -9.20 -0.41
CA THR A 113 -6.72 -8.52 -0.53
C THR A 113 -5.95 -9.01 -1.76
N THR A 114 -4.86 -8.33 -2.07
CA THR A 114 -3.94 -8.74 -3.13
C THR A 114 -2.52 -8.78 -2.58
N ILE A 115 -1.63 -9.43 -3.32
CA ILE A 115 -0.23 -9.47 -2.94
C ILE A 115 0.33 -8.04 -2.86
N GLY A 116 -0.06 -7.20 -3.82
CA GLY A 116 0.38 -5.80 -3.85
C GLY A 116 -0.06 -5.02 -2.63
N GLN A 117 -1.29 -5.21 -2.18
CA GLN A 117 -1.80 -4.54 -0.99
C GLN A 117 -1.08 -5.04 0.27
N LEU A 118 -0.90 -6.33 0.38
CA LEU A 118 -0.18 -6.91 1.51
C LEU A 118 1.25 -6.39 1.59
N ASN A 119 1.92 -6.25 0.44
CA ASN A 119 3.27 -5.74 0.37
C ASN A 119 3.34 -4.27 0.75
N PHE A 120 2.39 -3.47 0.24
CA PHE A 120 2.32 -2.06 0.57
C PHE A 120 2.17 -1.86 2.08
N PHE A 121 1.22 -2.58 2.69
CA PHE A 121 0.98 -2.40 4.12
C PHE A 121 2.03 -3.01 5.01
N ARG A 122 2.78 -4.01 4.52
CA ARG A 122 3.97 -4.45 5.26
C ARG A 122 4.95 -3.29 5.42
N TRP A 123 5.18 -2.53 4.35
CA TRP A 123 6.04 -1.36 4.38
C TRP A 123 5.48 -0.29 5.34
N ILE A 124 4.18 -0.03 5.28
CA ILE A 124 3.52 0.91 6.19
C ILE A 124 3.74 0.50 7.66
N ILE A 125 3.53 -0.78 7.95
CA ILE A 125 3.64 -1.30 9.33
C ILE A 125 5.09 -1.29 9.81
N GLN A 126 6.00 -1.74 8.98
CA GLN A 126 7.41 -1.79 9.34
C GLN A 126 7.99 -0.42 9.69
N ASN A 127 7.46 0.62 9.10
CA ASN A 127 7.95 1.99 9.30
C ASN A 127 7.01 2.84 10.14
N ASN A 128 5.98 2.23 10.71
CA ASN A 128 4.97 2.92 11.53
C ASN A 128 4.40 4.16 10.86
N ILE A 129 4.20 4.08 9.54
CA ILE A 129 3.66 5.23 8.79
C ILE A 129 2.21 5.49 9.19
N HIS A 130 1.45 4.44 9.51
CA HIS A 130 0.08 4.60 9.99
C HIS A 130 0.04 5.42 11.30
N GLY A 131 1.01 5.24 12.18
CA GLY A 131 1.10 6.05 13.39
C GLY A 131 1.41 7.51 13.09
N ILE A 132 2.25 7.77 12.09
CA ILE A 132 2.53 9.13 11.66
C ILE A 132 1.26 9.79 11.12
N ILE A 133 0.50 9.08 10.29
CA ILE A 133 -0.76 9.59 9.75
C ILE A 133 -1.74 9.91 10.89
N GLU A 134 -1.87 9.00 11.85
CA GLU A 134 -2.76 9.20 12.98
C GLU A 134 -2.40 10.45 13.79
N SER A 135 -1.12 10.65 14.00
CA SER A 135 -0.65 11.80 14.79
C SER A 135 -0.91 13.14 14.06
N GLN A 136 -1.05 13.11 12.75
CA GLN A 136 -1.25 14.30 11.93
C GLN A 136 -2.58 14.25 11.18
N TYR A 137 -3.50 13.45 11.64
CA TYR A 137 -4.70 13.12 10.87
C TYR A 137 -5.51 14.33 10.42
N SER A 138 -5.71 15.27 11.31
CA SER A 138 -6.49 16.47 11.00
C SER A 138 -5.86 17.25 9.84
N ASP A 139 -4.56 17.43 9.88
CA ASP A 139 -3.84 18.16 8.82
C ASP A 139 -3.84 17.39 7.52
N VAL A 140 -3.66 16.08 7.60
CA VAL A 140 -3.69 15.21 6.42
C VAL A 140 -5.05 15.28 5.75
N ARG A 141 -6.14 15.20 6.53
CA ARG A 141 -7.49 15.26 5.99
C ARG A 141 -7.76 16.60 5.30
N LYS A 142 -7.35 17.69 5.92
CA LYS A 142 -7.53 19.02 5.32
C LYS A 142 -6.78 19.12 4.00
N PHE A 143 -5.57 18.61 3.97
CA PHE A 143 -4.78 18.62 2.73
C PHE A 143 -5.49 17.85 1.62
N ILE A 144 -5.96 16.66 1.91
CA ILE A 144 -6.59 15.80 0.92
C ILE A 144 -7.90 16.41 0.42
N ASP A 145 -8.70 16.96 1.34
CA ASP A 145 -9.98 17.55 0.99
C ASP A 145 -9.80 18.78 0.09
N ASN A 146 -8.69 19.48 0.22
CA ASN A 146 -8.41 20.68 -0.55
C ASN A 146 -7.53 20.43 -1.77
N TYR A 147 -7.09 19.20 -1.97
CA TYR A 147 -6.18 18.88 -3.06
C TYR A 147 -6.90 18.93 -4.40
N LYS A 148 -6.31 19.66 -5.37
CA LYS A 148 -6.86 19.77 -6.73
C LYS A 148 -5.82 19.31 -7.75
N PRO A 149 -6.14 18.29 -8.53
CA PRO A 149 -5.21 17.80 -9.55
C PRO A 149 -4.92 18.84 -10.63
N ARG A 150 -3.72 18.83 -11.14
CA ARG A 150 -3.28 19.77 -12.17
C ARG A 150 -3.88 19.51 -13.54
N ARG A 151 -4.35 18.32 -13.81
CA ARG A 151 -4.83 17.93 -15.13
C ARG A 151 -5.91 18.86 -15.67
N LYS A 152 -6.68 19.46 -14.80
CA LYS A 152 -7.74 20.38 -15.22
C LYS A 152 -7.19 21.66 -15.82
N ARG A 153 -6.04 22.11 -15.38
CA ARG A 153 -5.40 23.29 -15.91
C ARG A 153 -4.98 23.07 -17.36
N LYS A 154 -4.45 21.89 -17.65
CA LYS A 154 -4.08 21.54 -19.03
C LYS A 154 -5.27 21.57 -19.95
N ALA A 155 -6.38 21.00 -19.54
CA ALA A 155 -7.58 20.98 -20.34
C ALA A 155 -8.06 22.38 -20.63
N THR A 156 -8.01 23.26 -19.64
CA THR A 156 -8.42 24.64 -19.83
C THR A 156 -7.55 25.36 -20.86
N MET A 157 -6.26 25.16 -20.80
CA MET A 157 -5.33 25.76 -21.73
C MET A 157 -5.63 25.35 -23.16
N LYS A 158 -5.94 24.10 -23.38
CA LYS A 158 -6.29 23.60 -24.69
C LYS A 158 -7.58 24.23 -25.17
N GLY A 159 -8.52 24.42 -24.30
CA GLY A 159 -9.80 24.99 -24.64
C GLY A 159 -9.70 26.41 -25.16
N LYS A 160 -8.64 27.10 -24.87
CA LYS A 160 -8.48 28.48 -25.31
C LYS A 160 -8.03 28.61 -26.76
N LYS A 161 -7.69 27.49 -27.35
CA LYS A 161 -7.32 27.54 -28.76
C LYS A 161 -8.52 27.70 -29.64
#